data_88652286134f92a87bc3fc40332c0b85
#
_entry.id   88652286134f92a87bc3fc40332c0b85
#
_cell.length_a   1.000
_cell.length_b   1.000
_cell.length_c   1.000
_cell.angle_alpha   90.00
_cell.angle_beta   90.00
_cell.angle_gamma   90.00
#
_symmetry.space_group_name_H-M   'P 1'
#
loop_
_entity.id
_entity.type
_entity.pdbx_description
1 polymer ?
#
loop_
_entity_poly.entity_id
_entity_poly.type
_entity_poly.pdbx_seq_one_letter_code
_entity_poly.pdbx_strand_id
1 'polypeptide(L)'
;KSENKNDKKEKVAKERKSLSYIYGLIDKINPISLSYTETLNRSANQVIGEVPAGYKFGWIPNHGLEQSEEVGTNIGSWDHKRDGSLRSGLKISRAITINFNFAQNFSNVISGTGIEQRTMTRDYIAFDELFKEGSPFPGWSFRVGGVEKWPIIKWFAKTASLDHSYAGKETRSWQFEDVIPGDMGFFDLGNFVKDNKDYERSSRINMNFSPLIGLNMALKKNISITF
;
A
#
# COMPACT_ATOMS: atom_id res chain seq x y z
N LYS A 1 44.66 33.54 5.02
CA LYS A 1 44.74 32.09 5.36
C LYS A 1 44.62 31.31 4.07
N SER A 2 45.73 30.79 3.52
CA SER A 2 45.73 29.95 2.34
C SER A 2 45.21 28.55 2.72
N GLU A 3 44.06 28.22 2.27
CA GLU A 3 43.50 26.86 2.36
C GLU A 3 44.46 25.89 1.63
N ASN A 4 44.93 24.88 2.31
CA ASN A 4 45.96 23.98 1.79
C ASN A 4 45.39 23.18 0.62
N LYS A 5 46.00 23.27 -0.56
CA LYS A 5 45.56 22.55 -1.79
C LYS A 5 45.37 21.05 -1.62
N ASN A 6 46.05 20.46 -0.61
CA ASN A 6 45.92 19.04 -0.27
C ASN A 6 44.57 18.74 0.41
N ASP A 7 44.11 19.59 1.33
CA ASP A 7 42.81 19.40 2.03
C ASP A 7 41.63 19.47 1.06
N LYS A 8 41.75 20.33 0.05
CA LYS A 8 40.72 20.46 -0.99
C LYS A 8 40.66 19.26 -1.93
N LYS A 9 41.81 18.65 -2.24
CA LYS A 9 41.86 17.40 -3.02
C LYS A 9 41.31 16.20 -2.24
N GLU A 10 41.58 16.15 -0.96
CA GLU A 10 41.12 15.06 -0.08
C GLU A 10 39.61 15.14 0.15
N LYS A 11 39.04 16.33 0.34
CA LYS A 11 37.58 16.55 0.40
C LYS A 11 36.89 16.13 -0.89
N VAL A 12 37.40 16.55 -2.05
CA VAL A 12 36.82 16.19 -3.36
C VAL A 12 36.92 14.68 -3.62
N ALA A 13 37.98 14.01 -3.21
CA ALA A 13 38.14 12.57 -3.33
C ALA A 13 37.15 11.80 -2.43
N LYS A 14 36.89 12.32 -1.22
CA LYS A 14 35.94 11.74 -0.27
C LYS A 14 34.49 11.91 -0.73
N GLU A 15 34.15 13.08 -1.28
CA GLU A 15 32.83 13.33 -1.90
C GLU A 15 32.59 12.44 -3.13
N ARG A 16 33.59 12.27 -4.00
CA ARG A 16 33.48 11.37 -5.17
C ARG A 16 33.29 9.92 -4.75
N LYS A 17 33.94 9.46 -3.69
CA LYS A 17 33.74 8.11 -3.14
C LYS A 17 32.32 7.94 -2.58
N SER A 18 31.82 8.91 -1.81
CA SER A 18 30.45 8.85 -1.28
C SER A 18 29.40 8.84 -2.38
N LEU A 19 29.56 9.66 -3.41
CA LEU A 19 28.68 9.68 -4.59
C LEU A 19 28.70 8.35 -5.35
N SER A 20 29.86 7.73 -5.51
CA SER A 20 29.96 6.41 -6.18
C SER A 20 29.24 5.31 -5.43
N TYR A 21 29.22 5.35 -4.08
CA TYR A 21 28.42 4.42 -3.27
C TYR A 21 26.92 4.66 -3.46
N ILE A 22 26.48 5.93 -3.51
CA ILE A 22 25.07 6.29 -3.74
C ILE A 22 24.62 5.82 -5.12
N TYR A 23 25.39 6.08 -6.18
CA TYR A 23 25.10 5.58 -7.52
C TYR A 23 25.06 4.04 -7.57
N GLY A 24 26.00 3.38 -6.92
CA GLY A 24 26.01 1.91 -6.84
C GLY A 24 24.85 1.32 -6.05
N LEU A 25 24.20 2.09 -5.17
CA LEU A 25 22.95 1.71 -4.51
C LEU A 25 21.75 1.97 -5.41
N ILE A 26 21.71 3.11 -6.11
CA ILE A 26 20.63 3.45 -7.03
C ILE A 26 20.51 2.42 -8.15
N ASP A 27 21.63 1.96 -8.71
CA ASP A 27 21.65 0.91 -9.75
C ASP A 27 21.08 -0.45 -9.28
N LYS A 28 20.97 -0.64 -7.96
CA LYS A 28 20.37 -1.85 -7.38
C LYS A 28 18.88 -1.72 -7.10
N ILE A 29 18.33 -0.51 -7.17
CA ILE A 29 16.91 -0.26 -6.97
C ILE A 29 16.17 -0.63 -8.26
N ASN A 30 15.18 -1.52 -8.14
CA ASN A 30 14.27 -1.79 -9.24
C ASN A 30 13.43 -0.55 -9.55
N PRO A 31 12.89 -0.40 -10.77
CA PRO A 31 12.01 0.70 -11.10
C PRO A 31 10.90 0.87 -10.06
N ILE A 32 10.70 2.11 -9.63
CA ILE A 32 9.61 2.46 -8.72
C ILE A 32 8.35 2.64 -9.56
N SER A 33 7.30 1.91 -9.23
CA SER A 33 5.97 2.03 -9.83
C SER A 33 5.01 2.62 -8.80
N LEU A 34 4.45 3.78 -9.13
CA LEU A 34 3.40 4.44 -8.36
C LEU A 34 2.12 4.42 -9.17
N SER A 35 1.02 3.99 -8.56
CA SER A 35 -0.32 4.04 -9.14
C SER A 35 -1.28 4.71 -8.16
N TYR A 36 -2.10 5.61 -8.67
CA TYR A 36 -3.21 6.20 -7.97
C TYR A 36 -4.45 6.15 -8.85
N THR A 37 -5.56 5.68 -8.29
CA THR A 37 -6.84 5.60 -8.97
C THR A 37 -7.91 6.19 -8.08
N GLU A 38 -8.76 7.02 -8.65
CA GLU A 38 -9.91 7.59 -7.98
C GLU A 38 -11.17 7.24 -8.77
N THR A 39 -12.17 6.73 -8.07
CA THR A 39 -13.45 6.32 -8.65
C THR A 39 -14.57 6.99 -7.87
N LEU A 40 -15.43 7.68 -8.57
CA LEU A 40 -16.59 8.35 -8.02
C LEU A 40 -17.84 7.85 -8.74
N ASN A 41 -18.70 7.15 -8.00
CA ASN A 41 -20.01 6.71 -8.48
C ASN A 41 -21.10 7.48 -7.73
N ARG A 42 -22.07 7.95 -8.47
CA ARG A 42 -23.22 8.66 -7.92
C ARG A 42 -24.49 8.14 -8.55
N SER A 43 -25.52 7.95 -7.73
CA SER A 43 -26.86 7.70 -8.20
C SER A 43 -27.82 8.70 -7.57
N ALA A 44 -28.73 9.21 -8.34
CA ALA A 44 -29.84 10.02 -7.87
C ALA A 44 -31.12 9.30 -8.26
N ASN A 45 -31.91 8.92 -7.27
CA ASN A 45 -33.15 8.19 -7.46
C ASN A 45 -34.34 9.11 -7.19
N GLN A 46 -35.45 8.88 -7.88
CA GLN A 46 -36.72 9.60 -7.65
C GLN A 46 -36.64 11.13 -7.78
N VAL A 47 -35.70 11.63 -8.57
CA VAL A 47 -35.56 13.07 -8.83
C VAL A 47 -36.62 13.58 -9.78
N ILE A 48 -37.23 14.72 -9.43
CA ILE A 48 -38.19 15.42 -10.28
C ILE A 48 -37.40 16.41 -11.15
N GLY A 49 -37.34 16.13 -12.46
CA GLY A 49 -36.63 16.96 -13.42
C GLY A 49 -35.36 16.34 -13.98
N GLU A 50 -34.63 17.12 -14.78
CA GLU A 50 -33.40 16.66 -15.41
C GLU A 50 -32.19 16.90 -14.52
N VAL A 51 -31.42 15.86 -14.29
CA VAL A 51 -30.21 15.93 -13.48
C VAL A 51 -29.15 16.82 -14.17
N PRO A 52 -28.64 17.87 -13.50
CA PRO A 52 -27.69 18.80 -14.09
C PRO A 52 -26.41 18.12 -14.59
N ALA A 53 -25.86 18.61 -15.69
CA ALA A 53 -24.59 18.10 -16.24
C ALA A 53 -23.45 18.16 -15.23
N GLY A 54 -23.36 19.23 -14.42
CA GLY A 54 -22.35 19.35 -13.37
C GLY A 54 -22.37 18.22 -12.36
N TYR A 55 -23.56 17.72 -12.00
CA TYR A 55 -23.71 16.54 -11.15
C TYR A 55 -23.32 15.25 -11.89
N LYS A 56 -23.76 15.09 -13.15
CA LYS A 56 -23.42 13.93 -13.99
C LYS A 56 -21.89 13.79 -14.17
N PHE A 57 -21.19 14.91 -14.31
CA PHE A 57 -19.73 14.94 -14.42
C PHE A 57 -18.98 15.00 -13.08
N GLY A 58 -19.69 15.03 -11.95
CA GLY A 58 -19.06 15.05 -10.64
C GLY A 58 -18.51 16.41 -10.18
N TRP A 59 -18.79 17.50 -10.90
CA TRP A 59 -18.31 18.84 -10.57
C TRP A 59 -19.08 19.49 -9.40
N ILE A 60 -20.34 19.10 -9.21
CA ILE A 60 -21.16 19.55 -8.09
C ILE A 60 -21.59 18.35 -7.24
N PRO A 61 -21.53 18.45 -5.90
CA PRO A 61 -21.85 17.34 -5.00
C PRO A 61 -23.34 17.04 -4.90
N ASN A 62 -24.20 18.00 -5.17
CA ASN A 62 -25.65 17.90 -5.04
C ASN A 62 -26.33 18.26 -6.36
N HIS A 63 -27.33 17.49 -6.78
CA HIS A 63 -28.12 17.79 -7.97
C HIS A 63 -29.10 18.95 -7.81
N GLY A 64 -29.45 19.34 -6.57
CA GLY A 64 -30.33 20.49 -6.27
C GLY A 64 -31.80 20.31 -6.70
N LEU A 65 -32.22 19.11 -7.07
CA LEU A 65 -33.57 18.80 -7.51
C LEU A 65 -34.42 18.27 -6.35
N GLU A 66 -35.70 18.55 -6.41
CA GLU A 66 -36.66 17.93 -5.50
C GLU A 66 -36.79 16.45 -5.77
N GLN A 67 -37.03 15.69 -4.71
CA GLN A 67 -37.27 14.25 -4.79
C GLN A 67 -38.72 13.94 -4.50
N SER A 68 -39.22 12.90 -5.17
CA SER A 68 -40.60 12.43 -4.96
C SER A 68 -40.70 11.80 -3.57
N GLU A 69 -41.66 12.26 -2.77
CA GLU A 69 -41.95 11.74 -1.43
C GLU A 69 -42.64 10.37 -1.43
N GLU A 70 -43.08 9.88 -2.62
CA GLU A 70 -44.03 8.79 -2.69
C GLU A 70 -43.53 7.39 -2.37
N VAL A 71 -42.22 7.10 -2.42
CA VAL A 71 -41.76 5.71 -2.19
C VAL A 71 -40.39 5.65 -1.56
N GLY A 72 -40.35 5.38 -0.27
CA GLY A 72 -39.19 4.83 0.42
C GLY A 72 -37.93 5.73 0.41
N THR A 73 -37.16 5.59 1.43
CA THR A 73 -36.04 6.43 1.82
C THR A 73 -34.77 6.34 0.95
N ASN A 74 -34.82 5.80 -0.27
CA ASN A 74 -33.63 5.66 -1.11
C ASN A 74 -33.47 6.84 -2.06
N ILE A 75 -32.91 7.92 -1.55
CA ILE A 75 -32.66 9.16 -2.29
C ILE A 75 -31.47 9.11 -3.25
N GLY A 76 -30.78 8.00 -3.31
CA GLY A 76 -29.58 7.80 -4.14
C GLY A 76 -28.40 7.29 -3.34
N SER A 77 -27.25 7.18 -3.96
CA SER A 77 -26.01 6.78 -3.31
C SER A 77 -24.81 7.56 -3.83
N TRP A 78 -23.84 7.71 -3.01
CA TRP A 78 -22.54 8.27 -3.36
C TRP A 78 -21.45 7.31 -2.89
N ASP A 79 -20.57 6.92 -3.80
CA ASP A 79 -19.46 6.01 -3.54
C ASP A 79 -18.18 6.64 -4.11
N HIS A 80 -17.23 6.92 -3.23
CA HIS A 80 -15.95 7.50 -3.56
C HIS A 80 -14.83 6.59 -3.10
N LYS A 81 -14.10 6.01 -4.05
CA LYS A 81 -12.97 5.13 -3.82
C LYS A 81 -11.68 5.76 -4.28
N ARG A 82 -10.63 5.59 -3.50
CA ARG A 82 -9.28 6.04 -3.78
C ARG A 82 -8.32 4.89 -3.49
N ASP A 83 -7.58 4.49 -4.50
CA ASP A 83 -6.61 3.40 -4.44
C ASP A 83 -5.22 3.93 -4.75
N GLY A 84 -4.28 3.74 -3.84
CA GLY A 84 -2.88 4.05 -4.04
C GLY A 84 -2.01 2.82 -3.91
N SER A 85 -1.03 2.64 -4.78
CA SER A 85 -0.03 1.59 -4.62
C SER A 85 1.36 2.06 -5.02
N LEU A 86 2.35 1.58 -4.29
CA LEU A 86 3.77 1.81 -4.53
C LEU A 86 4.46 0.45 -4.59
N ARG A 87 5.20 0.19 -5.66
CA ARG A 87 6.00 -1.02 -5.83
C ARG A 87 7.42 -0.66 -6.16
N SER A 88 8.36 -1.36 -5.56
CA SER A 88 9.79 -1.26 -5.86
C SER A 88 10.50 -2.52 -5.39
N GLY A 89 11.83 -2.52 -5.49
CA GLY A 89 12.63 -3.62 -4.99
C GLY A 89 14.11 -3.27 -5.00
N LEU A 90 14.90 -4.16 -4.40
CA LEU A 90 16.34 -4.08 -4.33
C LEU A 90 16.95 -5.36 -4.90
N LYS A 91 17.80 -5.22 -5.90
CA LYS A 91 18.61 -6.31 -6.45
C LYS A 91 20.01 -6.23 -5.87
N ILE A 92 20.19 -6.77 -4.67
CA ILE A 92 21.47 -6.70 -3.92
C ILE A 92 22.58 -7.40 -4.71
N SER A 93 22.24 -8.54 -5.32
CA SER A 93 23.14 -9.29 -6.19
C SER A 93 22.34 -10.05 -7.25
N ARG A 94 23.03 -10.79 -8.13
CA ARG A 94 22.33 -11.70 -9.10
C ARG A 94 21.51 -12.80 -8.41
N ALA A 95 21.86 -13.12 -7.17
CA ALA A 95 21.22 -14.16 -6.39
C ALA A 95 20.19 -13.63 -5.38
N ILE A 96 20.26 -12.36 -4.97
CA ILE A 96 19.46 -11.82 -3.88
C ILE A 96 18.60 -10.67 -4.41
N THR A 97 17.28 -10.85 -4.30
CA THR A 97 16.27 -9.85 -4.67
C THR A 97 15.29 -9.66 -3.51
N ILE A 98 14.97 -8.42 -3.22
CA ILE A 98 13.93 -8.03 -2.27
C ILE A 98 12.92 -7.18 -3.05
N ASN A 99 11.64 -7.49 -2.95
CA ASN A 99 10.58 -6.65 -3.51
C ASN A 99 9.71 -6.10 -2.38
N PHE A 100 9.23 -4.89 -2.56
CA PHE A 100 8.34 -4.19 -1.66
C PHE A 100 7.08 -3.80 -2.41
N ASN A 101 5.95 -3.97 -1.77
CA ASN A 101 4.65 -3.52 -2.27
C ASN A 101 3.89 -2.86 -1.14
N PHE A 102 3.48 -1.62 -1.34
CA PHE A 102 2.60 -0.90 -0.43
C PHE A 102 1.31 -0.56 -1.15
N ALA A 103 0.19 -0.89 -0.55
CA ALA A 103 -1.12 -0.53 -1.07
C ALA A 103 -1.98 0.08 0.05
N GLN A 104 -2.75 1.10 -0.32
CA GLN A 104 -3.71 1.76 0.54
C GLN A 104 -4.97 2.07 -0.25
N ASN A 105 -6.11 1.71 0.31
CA ASN A 105 -7.42 1.90 -0.28
C ASN A 105 -8.33 2.64 0.71
N PHE A 106 -9.09 3.58 0.20
CA PHE A 106 -10.17 4.25 0.91
C PHE A 106 -11.48 4.10 0.14
N SER A 107 -12.54 3.82 0.86
CA SER A 107 -13.89 3.84 0.34
C SER A 107 -14.77 4.67 1.27
N ASN A 108 -15.50 5.60 0.71
CA ASN A 108 -16.52 6.36 1.39
C ASN A 108 -17.84 6.17 0.65
N VAL A 109 -18.82 5.57 1.32
CA VAL A 109 -20.13 5.25 0.75
C VAL A 109 -21.19 5.93 1.59
N ILE A 110 -22.00 6.78 0.97
CA ILE A 110 -23.20 7.33 1.56
C ILE A 110 -24.40 6.60 0.95
N SER A 111 -25.15 5.91 1.78
CA SER A 111 -26.37 5.23 1.37
C SER A 111 -27.54 6.22 1.25
N GLY A 112 -28.58 5.82 0.52
CA GLY A 112 -29.80 6.63 0.39
C GLY A 112 -30.59 6.84 1.69
N THR A 113 -30.18 6.18 2.76
CA THR A 113 -30.72 6.40 4.13
C THR A 113 -29.95 7.46 4.91
N GLY A 114 -28.97 8.12 4.29
CA GLY A 114 -28.12 9.12 4.97
C GLY A 114 -26.98 8.52 5.79
N ILE A 115 -26.88 7.19 5.87
CA ILE A 115 -25.79 6.54 6.59
C ILE A 115 -24.51 6.60 5.75
N GLU A 116 -23.47 7.17 6.33
CA GLU A 116 -22.14 7.23 5.74
C GLU A 116 -21.25 6.12 6.32
N GLN A 117 -20.68 5.32 5.42
CA GLN A 117 -19.70 4.30 5.77
C GLN A 117 -18.36 4.63 5.14
N ARG A 118 -17.32 4.72 5.97
CA ARG A 118 -15.95 4.89 5.52
C ARG A 118 -15.15 3.66 5.85
N THR A 119 -14.38 3.17 4.88
CA THR A 119 -13.51 2.02 5.05
C THR A 119 -12.12 2.35 4.55
N MET A 120 -11.13 1.97 5.32
CA MET A 120 -9.73 2.03 4.94
C MET A 120 -9.14 0.63 4.99
N THR A 121 -8.37 0.29 3.97
CA THR A 121 -7.50 -0.87 3.98
C THR A 121 -6.10 -0.45 3.57
N ARG A 122 -5.07 -0.83 4.33
CA ARG A 122 -3.69 -0.52 4.00
C ARG A 122 -2.75 -1.66 4.35
N ASP A 123 -1.61 -1.71 3.67
CA ASP A 123 -0.54 -2.59 4.08
C ASP A 123 0.06 -2.11 5.40
N TYR A 124 0.34 -3.07 6.31
CA TYR A 124 0.54 -2.77 7.71
C TYR A 124 1.46 -3.79 8.38
N ILE A 125 2.21 -3.35 9.38
CA ILE A 125 3.01 -4.20 10.25
C ILE A 125 2.63 -3.97 11.71
N ALA A 126 2.38 -5.05 12.45
CA ALA A 126 2.09 -5.02 13.87
C ALA A 126 3.13 -5.85 14.63
N PHE A 127 4.29 -5.27 14.88
CA PHE A 127 5.25 -5.82 15.84
C PHE A 127 5.16 -4.96 17.10
N ASP A 128 4.47 -5.46 18.11
CA ASP A 128 4.10 -4.76 19.35
C ASP A 128 5.26 -4.07 20.06
N GLU A 129 6.45 -4.67 20.07
CA GLU A 129 7.61 -4.12 20.76
C GLU A 129 8.34 -3.04 19.97
N LEU A 130 8.29 -3.07 18.65
CA LEU A 130 8.97 -2.10 17.77
C LEU A 130 8.08 -0.92 17.37
N PHE A 131 6.78 -1.17 17.26
CA PHE A 131 5.79 -0.18 16.83
C PHE A 131 4.59 -0.22 17.77
N LYS A 132 4.56 0.63 18.78
CA LYS A 132 3.58 0.62 19.89
C LYS A 132 2.10 0.50 19.48
N GLU A 133 1.75 0.81 18.25
CA GLU A 133 0.38 0.72 17.72
C GLU A 133 0.33 0.07 16.33
N GLY A 134 1.46 -0.52 15.87
CA GLY A 134 1.65 -0.90 14.49
C GLY A 134 1.81 0.31 13.54
N SER A 135 2.26 0.07 12.35
CA SER A 135 2.56 1.14 11.38
C SER A 135 2.18 0.73 9.97
N PRO A 136 1.76 1.68 9.12
CA PRO A 136 1.74 1.45 7.68
C PRO A 136 3.13 1.01 7.23
N PHE A 137 3.21 -0.16 6.64
CA PHE A 137 4.48 -0.71 6.19
C PHE A 137 4.27 -1.61 4.98
N PRO A 138 5.13 -1.53 3.95
CA PRO A 138 4.99 -2.36 2.76
C PRO A 138 5.12 -3.85 3.11
N GLY A 139 4.33 -4.68 2.45
CA GLY A 139 4.62 -6.09 2.32
C GLY A 139 5.93 -6.29 1.56
N TRP A 140 6.63 -7.38 1.83
CA TRP A 140 7.89 -7.69 1.15
C TRP A 140 7.98 -9.14 0.74
N SER A 141 8.77 -9.39 -0.29
CA SER A 141 9.24 -10.72 -0.63
C SER A 141 10.76 -10.71 -0.80
N PHE A 142 11.38 -11.72 -0.26
CA PHE A 142 12.83 -11.90 -0.28
C PHE A 142 13.14 -13.24 -0.94
N ARG A 143 14.05 -13.23 -1.93
CA ARG A 143 14.49 -14.42 -2.62
C ARG A 143 16.00 -14.50 -2.66
N VAL A 144 16.54 -15.64 -2.26
CA VAL A 144 17.96 -16.01 -2.39
C VAL A 144 18.09 -17.17 -3.34
N GLY A 145 18.62 -16.94 -4.53
CA GLY A 145 19.02 -17.98 -5.46
C GLY A 145 20.49 -18.41 -5.23
N GLY A 146 20.90 -19.49 -5.87
CA GLY A 146 22.28 -19.94 -5.77
C GLY A 146 22.63 -20.69 -4.48
N VAL A 147 21.62 -21.09 -3.72
CA VAL A 147 21.76 -21.84 -2.46
C VAL A 147 22.36 -23.22 -2.70
N GLU A 148 22.24 -23.75 -3.93
CA GLU A 148 22.91 -24.98 -4.36
C GLU A 148 24.42 -24.91 -4.27
N LYS A 149 25.02 -23.72 -4.19
CA LYS A 149 26.48 -23.52 -4.03
C LYS A 149 26.95 -23.68 -2.59
N TRP A 150 26.06 -23.73 -1.63
CA TRP A 150 26.38 -23.89 -0.23
C TRP A 150 26.95 -25.28 0.06
N PRO A 151 27.92 -25.41 0.97
CA PRO A 151 28.70 -26.63 1.17
C PRO A 151 27.87 -27.91 1.29
N ILE A 152 26.76 -27.86 2.02
CA ILE A 152 25.88 -29.01 2.28
C ILE A 152 24.98 -29.28 1.08
N ILE A 153 24.40 -28.24 0.48
CA ILE A 153 23.36 -28.34 -0.54
C ILE A 153 23.92 -28.74 -1.89
N LYS A 154 25.14 -28.31 -2.21
CA LYS A 154 25.81 -28.60 -3.51
C LYS A 154 25.99 -30.08 -3.82
N TRP A 155 25.92 -30.93 -2.82
CA TRP A 155 26.15 -32.37 -3.00
C TRP A 155 24.95 -33.02 -3.70
N PHE A 156 23.74 -32.59 -3.42
CA PHE A 156 22.51 -33.21 -3.89
C PHE A 156 21.64 -32.33 -4.78
N ALA A 157 21.70 -30.98 -4.61
CA ALA A 157 20.91 -30.07 -5.42
C ALA A 157 21.63 -29.66 -6.71
N LYS A 158 20.85 -29.54 -7.80
CA LYS A 158 21.24 -28.92 -9.06
C LYS A 158 20.96 -27.42 -9.04
N THR A 159 19.82 -27.02 -8.49
CA THR A 159 19.43 -25.65 -8.25
C THR A 159 18.70 -25.59 -6.91
N ALA A 160 18.88 -24.48 -6.17
CA ALA A 160 18.13 -24.24 -4.94
C ALA A 160 17.91 -22.74 -4.73
N SER A 161 16.74 -22.39 -4.20
CA SER A 161 16.41 -21.03 -3.75
C SER A 161 15.69 -21.04 -2.42
N LEU A 162 15.92 -19.99 -1.63
CA LEU A 162 15.15 -19.68 -0.44
C LEU A 162 14.22 -18.51 -0.75
N ASP A 163 12.99 -18.63 -0.34
CA ASP A 163 11.96 -17.62 -0.50
C ASP A 163 11.33 -17.30 0.86
N HIS A 164 11.05 -16.02 1.09
CA HIS A 164 10.33 -15.52 2.25
C HIS A 164 9.42 -14.40 1.81
N SER A 165 8.19 -14.34 2.31
CA SER A 165 7.34 -13.20 2.06
C SER A 165 6.47 -12.86 3.27
N TYR A 166 6.17 -11.59 3.37
CA TYR A 166 5.27 -11.02 4.36
C TYR A 166 4.23 -10.15 3.67
N ALA A 167 2.97 -10.32 4.07
CA ALA A 167 1.86 -9.45 3.70
C ALA A 167 1.02 -9.21 4.95
N GLY A 168 1.03 -7.99 5.43
CA GLY A 168 0.17 -7.56 6.52
C GLY A 168 -0.84 -6.54 6.01
N LYS A 169 -2.08 -6.61 6.51
CA LYS A 169 -3.15 -5.68 6.16
C LYS A 169 -3.90 -5.25 7.41
N GLU A 170 -4.14 -3.95 7.51
CA GLU A 170 -5.07 -3.36 8.45
C GLU A 170 -6.31 -2.91 7.68
N THR A 171 -7.49 -3.27 8.18
CA THR A 171 -8.77 -2.75 7.68
C THR A 171 -9.51 -2.13 8.84
N ARG A 172 -9.92 -0.87 8.69
CA ARG A 172 -10.77 -0.14 9.65
C ARG A 172 -12.02 0.35 8.97
N SER A 173 -13.13 0.37 9.70
CA SER A 173 -14.38 0.93 9.22
C SER A 173 -15.03 1.84 10.26
N TRP A 174 -15.65 2.90 9.77
CA TRP A 174 -16.41 3.89 10.53
C TRP A 174 -17.80 4.01 9.95
N GLN A 175 -18.75 4.34 10.81
CA GLN A 175 -20.12 4.60 10.41
C GLN A 175 -20.61 5.87 11.09
N PHE A 176 -21.22 6.75 10.30
CA PHE A 176 -21.80 8.00 10.73
C PHE A 176 -23.29 8.00 10.37
N GLU A 177 -24.14 8.41 11.31
CA GLU A 177 -25.59 8.50 11.09
C GLU A 177 -25.98 9.81 10.42
N ASP A 178 -25.21 10.88 10.69
CA ASP A 178 -25.32 12.15 10.00
C ASP A 178 -24.06 12.36 9.16
N VAL A 179 -24.23 12.95 7.98
CA VAL A 179 -23.10 13.26 7.09
C VAL A 179 -22.17 14.24 7.81
N ILE A 180 -21.02 13.74 8.25
CA ILE A 180 -20.01 14.60 8.88
C ILE A 180 -19.28 15.36 7.77
N PRO A 181 -19.31 16.71 7.77
CA PRO A 181 -18.53 17.50 6.84
C PRO A 181 -17.04 17.20 7.04
N GLY A 182 -16.37 16.79 6.01
CA GLY A 182 -14.93 16.57 6.06
C GLY A 182 -14.53 15.41 5.17
N ASP A 183 -13.58 15.65 4.33
CA ASP A 183 -13.00 14.63 3.48
C ASP A 183 -11.91 13.87 4.27
N MET A 184 -11.92 12.55 4.19
CA MET A 184 -10.81 11.75 4.66
C MET A 184 -9.67 11.93 3.64
N GLY A 185 -8.76 12.85 3.92
CA GLY A 185 -7.60 13.08 3.09
C GLY A 185 -6.77 11.80 2.94
N PHE A 186 -6.36 11.47 1.72
CA PHE A 186 -5.57 10.26 1.44
C PHE A 186 -4.27 10.21 2.27
N PHE A 187 -3.71 11.38 2.60
CA PHE A 187 -2.46 11.50 3.34
C PHE A 187 -2.63 11.88 4.83
N ASP A 188 -3.80 12.36 5.25
CA ASP A 188 -4.05 12.80 6.63
C ASP A 188 -4.85 11.78 7.45
N LEU A 189 -4.59 10.52 7.21
CA LEU A 189 -5.27 9.42 7.87
C LEU A 189 -5.03 9.39 9.38
N GLY A 190 -3.85 9.76 9.83
CA GLY A 190 -3.50 9.71 11.24
C GLY A 190 -4.37 10.60 12.11
N ASN A 191 -4.69 11.79 11.64
CA ASN A 191 -5.60 12.72 12.33
C ASN A 191 -7.04 12.23 12.24
N PHE A 192 -7.48 11.79 11.05
CA PHE A 192 -8.82 11.25 10.89
C PHE A 192 -9.11 10.08 11.85
N VAL A 193 -8.18 9.14 11.99
CA VAL A 193 -8.32 7.99 12.91
C VAL A 193 -8.41 8.44 14.37
N LYS A 194 -7.64 9.44 14.78
CA LYS A 194 -7.70 9.97 16.16
C LYS A 194 -9.01 10.71 16.44
N ASP A 195 -9.41 11.56 15.51
CA ASP A 195 -10.56 12.45 15.69
C ASP A 195 -11.89 11.69 15.62
N ASN A 196 -11.93 10.52 14.93
CA ASN A 196 -13.13 9.74 14.72
C ASN A 196 -13.10 8.36 15.40
N LYS A 197 -12.34 8.22 16.48
CA LYS A 197 -12.23 6.96 17.21
C LYS A 197 -13.56 6.42 17.73
N ASP A 198 -14.44 7.28 18.17
CA ASP A 198 -15.75 6.93 18.75
C ASP A 198 -16.74 6.40 17.69
N TYR A 199 -16.50 6.68 16.42
CA TYR A 199 -17.30 6.21 15.28
C TYR A 199 -16.74 4.94 14.65
N GLU A 200 -15.59 4.44 15.13
CA GLU A 200 -14.99 3.22 14.62
C GLU A 200 -15.85 2.00 14.96
N ARG A 201 -16.28 1.26 13.96
CA ARG A 201 -17.11 0.05 14.09
C ARG A 201 -16.29 -1.22 14.09
N SER A 202 -15.20 -1.24 13.35
CA SER A 202 -14.31 -2.40 13.31
C SER A 202 -12.88 -2.03 12.99
N SER A 203 -11.97 -2.77 13.59
CA SER A 203 -10.56 -2.81 13.24
C SER A 203 -10.15 -4.28 13.09
N ARG A 204 -9.54 -4.60 11.96
CA ARG A 204 -9.04 -5.95 11.68
C ARG A 204 -7.60 -5.85 11.18
N ILE A 205 -6.74 -6.68 11.75
CA ILE A 205 -5.36 -6.84 11.30
C ILE A 205 -5.18 -8.29 10.87
N ASN A 206 -4.69 -8.49 9.67
CA ASN A 206 -4.27 -9.78 9.13
C ASN A 206 -2.79 -9.73 8.82
N MET A 207 -2.03 -10.69 9.32
CA MET A 207 -0.62 -10.87 9.00
C MET A 207 -0.42 -12.25 8.40
N ASN A 208 0.30 -12.31 7.29
CA ASN A 208 0.55 -13.55 6.59
C ASN A 208 2.02 -13.64 6.19
N PHE A 209 2.65 -14.75 6.54
CA PHE A 209 3.95 -15.14 6.06
C PHE A 209 3.77 -16.33 5.11
N SER A 210 3.92 -16.13 3.81
CA SER A 210 3.65 -17.19 2.83
C SER A 210 4.63 -17.13 1.65
N PRO A 211 5.73 -17.88 1.73
CA PRO A 211 6.15 -18.72 2.87
C PRO A 211 6.84 -17.94 3.99
N LEU A 212 6.82 -18.46 5.23
CA LEU A 212 7.70 -17.95 6.29
C LEU A 212 9.16 -18.26 5.93
N ILE A 213 9.43 -19.49 5.53
CA ILE A 213 10.68 -19.93 4.90
C ILE A 213 10.30 -20.97 3.85
N GLY A 214 10.49 -20.63 2.58
CA GLY A 214 10.27 -21.55 1.47
C GLY A 214 11.62 -22.04 0.92
N LEU A 215 11.75 -23.31 0.65
CA LEU A 215 12.90 -23.92 0.02
C LEU A 215 12.47 -24.64 -1.26
N ASN A 216 12.92 -24.13 -2.39
CA ASN A 216 12.70 -24.77 -3.69
C ASN A 216 14.01 -25.38 -4.17
N MET A 217 14.00 -26.69 -4.43
CA MET A 217 15.19 -27.41 -4.89
C MET A 217 14.87 -28.34 -6.07
N ALA A 218 15.75 -28.34 -7.04
CA ALA A 218 15.84 -29.44 -8.03
C ALA A 218 17.05 -30.29 -7.70
N LEU A 219 16.82 -31.58 -7.47
CA LEU A 219 17.89 -32.53 -7.17
C LEU A 219 18.59 -33.02 -8.45
N LYS A 220 19.81 -33.49 -8.32
CA LYS A 220 20.62 -33.97 -9.45
C LYS A 220 20.01 -35.16 -10.21
N LYS A 221 19.06 -35.87 -9.61
CA LYS A 221 18.32 -36.99 -10.22
C LYS A 221 16.93 -36.62 -10.76
N ASN A 222 16.72 -35.36 -11.16
CA ASN A 222 15.45 -34.82 -11.68
C ASN A 222 14.25 -34.92 -10.72
N ILE A 223 14.50 -34.91 -9.42
CA ILE A 223 13.46 -34.82 -8.38
C ILE A 223 13.35 -33.35 -7.95
N SER A 224 12.13 -32.79 -7.90
CA SER A 224 11.86 -31.45 -7.40
C SER A 224 11.28 -31.55 -6.00
N ILE A 225 11.69 -30.66 -5.09
CA ILE A 225 11.20 -30.55 -3.75
C ILE A 225 10.84 -29.06 -3.51
N THR A 226 9.63 -28.82 -3.01
CA THR A 226 9.13 -27.50 -2.63
C THR A 226 8.55 -27.61 -1.24
N PHE A 227 9.01 -26.75 -0.33
CA PHE A 227 8.51 -26.58 1.03
C PHE A 227 8.06 -25.15 1.23
#